data_90ffd1713e1421625400bb5648159063
#
_entry.id   90ffd1713e1421625400bb5648159063
#
_cell.length_a   1.000
_cell.length_b   1.000
_cell.length_c   1.000
_cell.angle_alpha   90.00
_cell.angle_beta   90.00
_cell.angle_gamma   90.00
#
_symmetry.space_group_name_H-M   'P 1'
#
loop_
_entity.id
_entity.type
_entity.pdbx_description
1 polymer ?
#
loop_
_entity_poly.entity_id
_entity_poly.type
_entity_poly.pdbx_seq_one_letter_code
_entity_poly.pdbx_strand_id
1 'polypeptide(L)'
;MFVIKKWLGQLLMPLPFSLSLLLLALLLLWFTRFQKAGKLLATCSLVIVALMGMRPVSYELARGLEQTFPSFEISQHPDIDAIVVLGNGHVSDPAVPERAWQNNIALARTLEGVRLAQAYPQATLVFSGYVSGDPLSNAEVNARMAASLGIERSRMTLFENNKDTHDEAVSISRYLKGKRVALVSSATHLPRAMALYQGQGLDAVPAPTDYTAKQSQVAQPLYSYLPKGRYLMYSEAAIHEWIGVWWARLRGQVND
;
A
#
# COMPACT_ATOMS: atom_id res chain seq x y z
N MET A 1 21.07 -9.65 0.09
CA MET A 1 19.86 -10.05 0.87
C MET A 1 18.57 -9.33 0.44
N PHE A 2 18.59 -8.04 0.11
CA PHE A 2 17.38 -7.27 -0.29
C PHE A 2 16.63 -7.85 -1.52
N VAL A 3 17.36 -8.20 -2.58
CA VAL A 3 16.80 -8.75 -3.83
C VAL A 3 16.13 -10.11 -3.59
N ILE A 4 16.79 -11.02 -2.86
CA ILE A 4 16.25 -12.36 -2.55
C ILE A 4 14.94 -12.23 -1.73
N LYS A 5 14.90 -11.33 -0.75
CA LYS A 5 13.70 -11.04 0.04
C LYS A 5 12.54 -10.58 -0.85
N LYS A 6 12.81 -9.67 -1.81
CA LYS A 6 11.80 -9.20 -2.78
C LYS A 6 11.27 -10.33 -3.66
N TRP A 7 12.16 -11.19 -4.19
CA TRP A 7 11.76 -12.33 -5.03
C TRP A 7 10.91 -13.33 -4.25
N LEU A 8 11.33 -13.72 -3.04
CA LEU A 8 10.56 -14.63 -2.20
C LEU A 8 9.21 -14.03 -1.82
N GLY A 9 9.16 -12.74 -1.46
CA GLY A 9 7.91 -12.06 -1.17
C GLY A 9 6.95 -12.06 -2.36
N GLN A 10 7.45 -11.83 -3.58
CA GLN A 10 6.63 -11.88 -4.79
C GLN A 10 6.15 -13.30 -5.12
N LEU A 11 6.99 -14.32 -4.94
CA LEU A 11 6.59 -15.72 -5.17
C LEU A 11 5.51 -16.22 -4.19
N LEU A 12 5.38 -15.58 -3.02
CA LEU A 12 4.32 -15.89 -2.05
C LEU A 12 2.99 -15.21 -2.39
N MET A 13 2.96 -14.28 -3.35
CA MET A 13 1.70 -13.66 -3.77
C MET A 13 0.80 -14.67 -4.51
N PRO A 14 -0.54 -14.57 -4.37
CA PRO A 14 -1.49 -15.55 -4.90
C PRO A 14 -1.26 -15.96 -6.35
N LEU A 15 -1.04 -15.03 -7.26
CA LEU A 15 -0.85 -15.36 -8.68
C LEU A 15 0.49 -16.06 -8.97
N PRO A 16 1.66 -15.51 -8.59
CA PRO A 16 2.94 -16.19 -8.79
C PRO A 16 3.01 -17.54 -8.09
N PHE A 17 2.47 -17.66 -6.87
CA PHE A 17 2.40 -18.91 -6.12
C PHE A 17 1.56 -19.95 -6.87
N SER A 18 0.36 -19.59 -7.32
CA SER A 18 -0.52 -20.49 -8.06
C SER A 18 0.09 -20.94 -9.38
N LEU A 19 0.73 -20.03 -10.12
CA LEU A 19 1.43 -20.38 -11.36
C LEU A 19 2.61 -21.32 -11.12
N SER A 20 3.33 -21.16 -10.00
CA SER A 20 4.40 -22.09 -9.60
C SER A 20 3.86 -23.47 -9.27
N LEU A 21 2.73 -23.55 -8.55
CA LEU A 21 2.04 -24.83 -8.30
C LEU A 21 1.56 -25.49 -9.59
N LEU A 22 0.99 -24.71 -10.52
CA LEU A 22 0.53 -25.21 -11.81
C LEU A 22 1.69 -25.74 -12.65
N LEU A 23 2.81 -25.03 -12.70
CA LEU A 23 4.01 -25.48 -13.41
C LEU A 23 4.50 -26.83 -12.83
N LEU A 24 4.60 -26.94 -11.51
CA LEU A 24 4.98 -28.18 -10.84
C LEU A 24 3.97 -29.31 -11.14
N ALA A 25 2.68 -28.99 -11.12
CA ALA A 25 1.63 -29.94 -11.47
C ALA A 25 1.81 -30.50 -12.89
N LEU A 26 2.06 -29.62 -13.87
CA LEU A 26 2.28 -30.02 -15.27
C LEU A 26 3.52 -30.89 -15.41
N LEU A 27 4.63 -30.55 -14.75
CA LEU A 27 5.83 -31.39 -14.73
C LEU A 27 5.56 -32.80 -14.18
N LEU A 28 4.79 -32.90 -13.07
CA LEU A 28 4.40 -34.19 -12.51
C LEU A 28 3.49 -34.98 -13.46
N LEU A 29 2.54 -34.31 -14.11
CA LEU A 29 1.59 -34.95 -15.02
C LEU A 29 2.24 -35.47 -16.31
N TRP A 30 3.23 -34.74 -16.87
CA TRP A 30 3.81 -35.06 -18.17
C TRP A 30 5.05 -35.94 -18.08
N PHE A 31 5.84 -35.80 -17.01
CA PHE A 31 7.18 -36.40 -16.95
C PHE A 31 7.31 -37.46 -15.84
N THR A 32 6.25 -37.69 -15.02
CA THR A 32 6.35 -38.64 -13.88
C THR A 32 5.12 -39.52 -13.74
N ARG A 33 5.24 -40.55 -12.88
CA ARG A 33 4.12 -41.42 -12.49
C ARG A 33 3.22 -40.82 -11.39
N PHE A 34 3.56 -39.65 -10.85
CA PHE A 34 2.83 -39.00 -9.73
C PHE A 34 1.57 -38.25 -10.20
N GLN A 35 0.75 -38.89 -11.03
CA GLN A 35 -0.45 -38.28 -11.65
C GLN A 35 -1.45 -37.71 -10.61
N LYS A 36 -1.62 -38.40 -9.46
CA LYS A 36 -2.55 -37.96 -8.41
C LYS A 36 -2.07 -36.64 -7.78
N ALA A 37 -0.78 -36.53 -7.48
CA ALA A 37 -0.18 -35.31 -6.94
C ALA A 37 -0.26 -34.16 -7.95
N GLY A 38 0.04 -34.43 -9.24
CA GLY A 38 -0.09 -33.41 -10.29
C GLY A 38 -1.52 -32.90 -10.42
N LYS A 39 -2.53 -33.77 -10.43
CA LYS A 39 -3.96 -33.37 -10.45
C LYS A 39 -4.34 -32.53 -9.22
N LEU A 40 -3.89 -32.94 -8.02
CA LEU A 40 -4.15 -32.19 -6.79
C LEU A 40 -3.56 -30.78 -6.85
N LEU A 41 -2.28 -30.65 -7.24
CA LEU A 41 -1.63 -29.34 -7.34
C LEU A 41 -2.29 -28.43 -8.38
N ALA A 42 -2.69 -28.98 -9.54
CA ALA A 42 -3.42 -28.22 -10.56
C ALA A 42 -4.77 -27.73 -10.02
N THR A 43 -5.51 -28.60 -9.30
CA THR A 43 -6.78 -28.22 -8.67
C THR A 43 -6.58 -27.14 -7.61
N CYS A 44 -5.58 -27.28 -6.72
CA CYS A 44 -5.24 -26.26 -5.72
C CYS A 44 -4.90 -24.92 -6.37
N SER A 45 -4.08 -24.91 -7.41
CA SER A 45 -3.73 -23.71 -8.16
C SER A 45 -4.98 -23.00 -8.69
N LEU A 46 -5.87 -23.74 -9.36
CA LEU A 46 -7.11 -23.19 -9.91
C LEU A 46 -8.00 -22.60 -8.81
N VAL A 47 -8.17 -23.34 -7.72
CA VAL A 47 -9.01 -22.91 -6.58
C VAL A 47 -8.46 -21.65 -5.93
N ILE A 48 -7.13 -21.55 -5.72
CA ILE A 48 -6.50 -20.35 -5.15
C ILE A 48 -6.76 -19.13 -6.04
N VAL A 49 -6.49 -19.22 -7.35
CA VAL A 49 -6.72 -18.09 -8.27
C VAL A 49 -8.20 -17.71 -8.32
N ALA A 50 -9.09 -18.70 -8.36
CA ALA A 50 -10.53 -18.44 -8.38
C ALA A 50 -10.99 -17.73 -7.11
N LEU A 51 -10.64 -18.23 -5.93
CA LEU A 51 -11.03 -17.62 -4.65
C LEU A 51 -10.43 -16.23 -4.48
N MET A 52 -9.13 -16.06 -4.72
CA MET A 52 -8.46 -14.76 -4.59
C MET A 52 -8.95 -13.73 -5.61
N GLY A 53 -9.46 -14.19 -6.76
CA GLY A 53 -10.11 -13.34 -7.75
C GLY A 53 -11.56 -12.98 -7.44
N MET A 54 -12.18 -13.51 -6.39
CA MET A 54 -13.56 -13.22 -6.01
C MET A 54 -13.66 -11.98 -5.11
N ARG A 55 -14.69 -11.15 -5.36
CA ARG A 55 -14.97 -9.95 -4.56
C ARG A 55 -15.10 -10.21 -3.05
N PRO A 56 -15.90 -11.20 -2.57
CA PRO A 56 -16.06 -11.40 -1.13
C PRO A 56 -14.72 -11.73 -0.45
N VAL A 57 -13.88 -12.57 -1.06
CA VAL A 57 -12.59 -12.97 -0.48
C VAL A 57 -11.64 -11.77 -0.41
N SER A 58 -11.46 -11.05 -1.53
CA SER A 58 -10.57 -9.89 -1.58
C SER A 58 -11.00 -8.77 -0.62
N TYR A 59 -12.32 -8.56 -0.47
CA TYR A 59 -12.87 -7.53 0.42
C TYR A 59 -12.70 -7.90 1.89
N GLU A 60 -12.89 -9.16 2.27
CA GLU A 60 -12.65 -9.59 3.66
C GLU A 60 -11.17 -9.49 4.04
N LEU A 61 -10.26 -9.87 3.14
CA LEU A 61 -8.82 -9.70 3.35
C LEU A 61 -8.43 -8.23 3.56
N ALA A 62 -8.97 -7.33 2.73
CA ALA A 62 -8.69 -5.89 2.84
C ALA A 62 -9.38 -5.26 4.06
N ARG A 63 -10.64 -5.62 4.33
CA ARG A 63 -11.45 -5.06 5.42
C ARG A 63 -10.80 -5.23 6.78
N GLY A 64 -10.19 -6.39 7.06
CA GLY A 64 -9.49 -6.63 8.31
C GLY A 64 -8.34 -5.63 8.58
N LEU A 65 -7.75 -5.05 7.53
CA LEU A 65 -6.75 -3.99 7.62
C LEU A 65 -7.40 -2.60 7.65
N GLU A 66 -8.37 -2.36 6.77
CA GLU A 66 -8.97 -1.04 6.57
C GLU A 66 -9.82 -0.56 7.76
N GLN A 67 -10.36 -1.49 8.55
CA GLN A 67 -11.15 -1.18 9.74
C GLN A 67 -10.31 -0.96 11.01
N THR A 68 -8.98 -1.08 10.92
CA THR A 68 -8.09 -0.85 12.06
C THR A 68 -8.16 0.58 12.57
N PHE A 69 -8.30 1.54 11.66
CA PHE A 69 -8.38 2.96 12.00
C PHE A 69 -9.63 3.60 11.37
N PRO A 70 -10.31 4.50 12.11
CA PRO A 70 -11.40 5.29 11.55
C PRO A 70 -10.87 6.32 10.53
N SER A 71 -11.77 6.90 9.73
CA SER A 71 -11.45 8.05 8.88
C SER A 71 -10.97 9.24 9.72
N PHE A 72 -10.02 10.02 9.16
CA PHE A 72 -9.46 11.16 9.86
C PHE A 72 -10.46 12.33 9.90
N GLU A 73 -10.89 12.69 11.10
CA GLU A 73 -11.80 13.81 11.37
C GLU A 73 -11.01 15.02 11.88
N ILE A 74 -11.00 16.12 11.11
CA ILE A 74 -10.25 17.35 11.41
C ILE A 74 -10.65 17.91 12.79
N SER A 75 -11.93 17.88 13.12
CA SER A 75 -12.46 18.40 14.40
C SER A 75 -11.94 17.68 15.63
N GLN A 76 -11.48 16.42 15.49
CA GLN A 76 -10.93 15.62 16.59
C GLN A 76 -9.42 15.81 16.78
N HIS A 77 -8.75 16.44 15.84
CA HIS A 77 -7.31 16.60 15.84
C HIS A 77 -6.89 18.05 15.51
N PRO A 78 -7.17 19.03 16.41
CA PRO A 78 -6.91 20.44 16.13
C PRO A 78 -5.39 20.78 15.97
N ASP A 79 -4.51 19.97 16.58
CA ASP A 79 -3.08 20.28 16.73
C ASP A 79 -2.22 19.34 15.86
N ILE A 80 -2.24 19.52 14.55
CA ILE A 80 -1.36 18.79 13.62
C ILE A 80 -0.23 19.72 13.15
N ASP A 81 1.02 19.36 13.47
CA ASP A 81 2.22 20.10 13.07
C ASP A 81 2.75 19.73 11.69
N ALA A 82 2.53 18.49 11.28
CA ALA A 82 2.98 18.00 9.98
C ALA A 82 2.03 16.92 9.41
N ILE A 83 1.99 16.83 8.10
CA ILE A 83 1.22 15.84 7.35
C ILE A 83 2.24 15.04 6.55
N VAL A 84 2.36 13.74 6.83
CA VAL A 84 3.27 12.84 6.13
C VAL A 84 2.47 11.98 5.16
N VAL A 85 2.77 12.13 3.87
CA VAL A 85 2.15 11.35 2.78
C VAL A 85 3.14 10.30 2.31
N LEU A 86 2.83 9.03 2.55
CA LEU A 86 3.67 7.93 2.11
C LEU A 86 3.55 7.71 0.61
N GLY A 87 4.70 7.51 -0.03
CA GLY A 87 4.79 7.30 -1.47
C GLY A 87 4.14 5.99 -1.93
N ASN A 88 3.93 5.92 -3.24
CA ASN A 88 3.55 4.71 -3.97
C ASN A 88 4.21 4.76 -5.36
N GLY A 89 3.59 4.23 -6.42
CA GLY A 89 4.16 4.18 -7.75
C GLY A 89 3.82 5.38 -8.64
N HIS A 90 4.73 5.73 -9.54
CA HIS A 90 4.52 6.66 -10.64
C HIS A 90 5.35 6.22 -11.85
N VAL A 91 5.09 6.82 -13.00
CA VAL A 91 5.90 6.73 -14.21
C VAL A 91 5.96 8.12 -14.85
N SER A 92 7.15 8.71 -14.92
CA SER A 92 7.38 10.02 -15.54
C SER A 92 7.46 9.87 -17.08
N ASP A 93 6.31 9.63 -17.71
CA ASP A 93 6.21 9.50 -19.16
C ASP A 93 6.04 10.89 -19.81
N PRO A 94 7.03 11.36 -20.63
CA PRO A 94 6.94 12.66 -21.29
C PRO A 94 5.83 12.73 -22.35
N ALA A 95 5.27 11.59 -22.77
CA ALA A 95 4.19 11.55 -23.74
C ALA A 95 2.81 11.85 -23.15
N VAL A 96 2.70 11.90 -21.81
CA VAL A 96 1.45 12.20 -21.12
C VAL A 96 1.62 13.37 -20.15
N PRO A 97 0.55 14.12 -19.82
CA PRO A 97 0.63 15.21 -18.86
C PRO A 97 1.10 14.75 -17.46
N GLU A 98 1.88 15.57 -16.76
CA GLU A 98 2.40 15.26 -15.41
C GLU A 98 1.33 14.80 -14.41
N ARG A 99 0.11 15.34 -14.50
CA ARG A 99 -1.03 14.91 -13.67
C ARG A 99 -1.45 13.45 -13.85
N ALA A 100 -0.99 12.78 -14.91
CA ALA A 100 -1.26 11.36 -15.19
C ALA A 100 -0.10 10.43 -14.80
N TRP A 101 1.00 10.96 -14.26
CA TRP A 101 2.17 10.15 -13.89
C TRP A 101 1.96 9.31 -12.63
N GLN A 102 1.15 9.79 -11.67
CA GLN A 102 0.84 9.03 -10.47
C GLN A 102 -0.08 7.85 -10.78
N ASN A 103 0.13 6.72 -10.13
CA ASN A 103 -0.91 5.70 -10.08
C ASN A 103 -2.07 6.14 -9.16
N ASN A 104 -3.19 5.44 -9.21
CA ASN A 104 -4.39 5.79 -8.45
C ASN A 104 -4.16 5.83 -6.93
N ILE A 105 -3.29 4.98 -6.42
CA ILE A 105 -2.94 4.92 -4.99
C ILE A 105 -2.18 6.18 -4.57
N ALA A 106 -1.12 6.54 -5.32
CA ALA A 106 -0.34 7.75 -5.06
C ALA A 106 -1.21 8.99 -5.16
N LEU A 107 -2.10 9.05 -6.17
CA LEU A 107 -3.04 10.16 -6.34
C LEU A 107 -4.00 10.28 -5.16
N ALA A 108 -4.61 9.19 -4.70
CA ALA A 108 -5.52 9.20 -3.56
C ALA A 108 -4.83 9.69 -2.27
N ARG A 109 -3.58 9.25 -2.03
CA ARG A 109 -2.78 9.70 -0.88
C ARG A 109 -2.41 11.18 -1.00
N THR A 110 -2.01 11.63 -2.18
CA THR A 110 -1.68 13.04 -2.43
C THR A 110 -2.91 13.93 -2.22
N LEU A 111 -4.08 13.54 -2.72
CA LEU A 111 -5.32 14.29 -2.53
C LEU A 111 -5.71 14.40 -1.05
N GLU A 112 -5.58 13.32 -0.27
CA GLU A 112 -5.83 13.38 1.17
C GLU A 112 -4.80 14.28 1.88
N GLY A 113 -3.52 14.18 1.51
CA GLY A 113 -2.48 15.09 2.00
C GLY A 113 -2.78 16.56 1.72
N VAL A 114 -3.24 16.87 0.51
CA VAL A 114 -3.65 18.24 0.12
C VAL A 114 -4.88 18.69 0.92
N ARG A 115 -5.90 17.84 1.09
CA ARG A 115 -7.09 18.14 1.91
C ARG A 115 -6.69 18.53 3.34
N LEU A 116 -5.79 17.77 3.94
CA LEU A 116 -5.28 18.07 5.29
C LEU A 116 -4.41 19.32 5.30
N ALA A 117 -3.52 19.51 4.32
CA ALA A 117 -2.68 20.70 4.24
C ALA A 117 -3.48 22.00 4.07
N GLN A 118 -4.64 21.96 3.43
CA GLN A 118 -5.58 23.07 3.36
C GLN A 118 -6.28 23.32 4.70
N ALA A 119 -6.60 22.26 5.45
CA ALA A 119 -7.23 22.37 6.77
C ALA A 119 -6.24 22.84 7.86
N TYR A 120 -4.95 22.52 7.70
CA TYR A 120 -3.87 22.90 8.63
C TYR A 120 -2.84 23.79 7.92
N PRO A 121 -3.12 25.10 7.75
CA PRO A 121 -2.26 26.00 6.97
C PRO A 121 -0.83 26.13 7.50
N GLN A 122 -0.61 25.90 8.80
CA GLN A 122 0.70 25.98 9.45
C GLN A 122 1.47 24.65 9.43
N ALA A 123 0.81 23.53 9.09
CA ALA A 123 1.46 22.23 9.05
C ALA A 123 2.39 22.10 7.83
N THR A 124 3.54 21.46 8.06
CA THR A 124 4.45 21.10 6.96
C THR A 124 3.91 19.86 6.24
N LEU A 125 3.83 19.89 4.91
CA LEU A 125 3.45 18.75 4.09
C LEU A 125 4.71 17.98 3.68
N VAL A 126 4.84 16.74 4.15
CA VAL A 126 6.02 15.90 3.91
C VAL A 126 5.64 14.79 2.94
N PHE A 127 6.35 14.69 1.83
CA PHE A 127 6.23 13.59 0.89
C PHE A 127 7.43 12.66 1.00
N SER A 128 7.16 11.35 1.04
CA SER A 128 8.20 10.32 0.99
C SER A 128 8.05 9.47 -0.26
N GLY A 129 9.17 8.99 -0.79
CA GLY A 129 9.21 8.10 -1.93
C GLY A 129 10.44 8.33 -2.80
N TYR A 130 11.20 7.24 -3.02
CA TYR A 130 12.50 7.34 -3.66
C TYR A 130 12.44 7.22 -5.20
N VAL A 131 13.59 7.53 -5.82
CA VAL A 131 13.84 7.29 -7.26
C VAL A 131 14.00 5.78 -7.49
N SER A 132 13.05 5.18 -8.21
CA SER A 132 13.01 3.73 -8.50
C SER A 132 13.39 3.42 -9.95
N GLY A 133 14.47 4.04 -10.46
CA GLY A 133 14.83 3.94 -11.87
C GLY A 133 14.09 4.90 -12.81
N ASP A 134 13.23 5.76 -12.26
CA ASP A 134 12.58 6.88 -12.94
C ASP A 134 13.44 8.15 -12.82
N PRO A 135 13.36 9.14 -13.74
CA PRO A 135 14.11 10.40 -13.63
C PRO A 135 13.77 11.23 -12.39
N LEU A 136 12.55 11.07 -11.86
CA LEU A 136 12.06 11.78 -10.69
C LEU A 136 11.79 10.81 -9.53
N SER A 137 11.84 11.33 -8.30
CA SER A 137 11.36 10.59 -7.13
C SER A 137 9.84 10.60 -7.06
N ASN A 138 9.26 9.60 -6.40
CA ASN A 138 7.82 9.62 -6.12
C ASN A 138 7.42 10.79 -5.24
N ALA A 139 8.29 11.19 -4.29
CA ALA A 139 8.09 12.36 -3.45
C ALA A 139 8.00 13.66 -4.29
N GLU A 140 8.87 13.83 -5.29
CA GLU A 140 8.85 14.99 -6.18
C GLU A 140 7.59 15.02 -7.04
N VAL A 141 7.19 13.89 -7.63
CA VAL A 141 5.95 13.82 -8.45
C VAL A 141 4.71 14.13 -7.61
N ASN A 142 4.64 13.63 -6.36
CA ASN A 142 3.56 13.94 -5.44
C ASN A 142 3.54 15.43 -5.07
N ALA A 143 4.70 16.05 -4.84
CA ALA A 143 4.82 17.46 -4.53
C ALA A 143 4.42 18.36 -5.70
N ARG A 144 4.77 18.01 -6.94
CA ARG A 144 4.29 18.73 -8.15
C ARG A 144 2.77 18.67 -8.27
N MET A 145 2.17 17.51 -8.01
CA MET A 145 0.72 17.37 -7.98
C MET A 145 0.11 18.27 -6.90
N ALA A 146 0.63 18.25 -5.68
CA ALA A 146 0.15 19.11 -4.59
C ALA A 146 0.29 20.60 -4.92
N ALA A 147 1.39 21.01 -5.57
CA ALA A 147 1.60 22.38 -6.02
C ALA A 147 0.56 22.79 -7.08
N SER A 148 0.24 21.90 -8.02
CA SER A 148 -0.81 22.13 -9.02
C SER A 148 -2.20 22.29 -8.41
N LEU A 149 -2.41 21.78 -7.18
CA LEU A 149 -3.64 21.90 -6.39
C LEU A 149 -3.61 23.07 -5.39
N GLY A 150 -2.60 23.97 -5.50
CA GLY A 150 -2.54 25.21 -4.75
C GLY A 150 -1.77 25.15 -3.42
N ILE A 151 -1.04 24.07 -3.14
CA ILE A 151 -0.14 24.05 -1.95
C ILE A 151 1.20 24.67 -2.32
N GLU A 152 1.65 25.66 -1.57
CA GLU A 152 2.93 26.31 -1.80
C GLU A 152 4.11 25.36 -1.60
N ARG A 153 5.08 25.40 -2.51
CA ARG A 153 6.28 24.54 -2.44
C ARG A 153 7.10 24.76 -1.16
N SER A 154 7.12 25.98 -0.65
CA SER A 154 7.77 26.35 0.62
C SER A 154 7.25 25.59 1.84
N ARG A 155 6.02 25.09 1.77
CA ARG A 155 5.39 24.27 2.80
C ARG A 155 5.70 22.77 2.68
N MET A 156 6.44 22.36 1.65
CA MET A 156 6.68 20.95 1.35
C MET A 156 8.12 20.55 1.71
N THR A 157 8.28 19.38 2.29
CA THR A 157 9.57 18.71 2.52
C THR A 157 9.55 17.35 1.85
N LEU A 158 10.64 16.99 1.16
CA LEU A 158 10.74 15.74 0.42
C LEU A 158 11.78 14.80 1.02
N PHE A 159 11.41 13.53 1.14
CA PHE A 159 12.29 12.44 1.52
C PHE A 159 12.43 11.45 0.34
N GLU A 160 13.48 11.64 -0.45
CA GLU A 160 13.66 10.99 -1.75
C GLU A 160 14.59 9.77 -1.72
N ASN A 161 15.22 9.48 -0.57
CA ASN A 161 16.26 8.44 -0.48
C ASN A 161 15.82 7.17 0.29
N ASN A 162 14.61 7.16 0.82
CA ASN A 162 14.09 6.05 1.63
C ASN A 162 13.64 4.88 0.73
N LYS A 163 14.25 3.71 0.91
CA LYS A 163 14.04 2.53 0.04
C LYS A 163 12.87 1.65 0.45
N ASP A 164 12.46 1.72 1.71
CA ASP A 164 11.32 0.98 2.24
C ASP A 164 10.65 1.76 3.41
N THR A 165 9.49 1.27 3.86
CA THR A 165 8.69 1.94 4.90
C THR A 165 9.42 2.03 6.25
N HIS A 166 10.34 1.12 6.54
CA HIS A 166 11.14 1.21 7.77
C HIS A 166 12.15 2.36 7.69
N ASP A 167 12.88 2.49 6.56
CA ASP A 167 13.79 3.62 6.33
C ASP A 167 13.04 4.95 6.38
N GLU A 168 11.82 5.01 5.81
CA GLU A 168 10.92 6.16 5.89
C GLU A 168 10.59 6.50 7.35
N ALA A 169 10.15 5.50 8.13
CA ALA A 169 9.80 5.69 9.53
C ALA A 169 10.99 6.23 10.35
N VAL A 170 12.18 5.67 10.18
CA VAL A 170 13.39 6.12 10.90
C VAL A 170 13.77 7.56 10.55
N SER A 171 13.84 7.89 9.25
CA SER A 171 14.33 9.20 8.80
C SER A 171 13.32 10.32 9.10
N ILE A 172 12.04 10.09 8.85
CA ILE A 172 10.97 11.08 9.05
C ILE A 172 10.68 11.28 10.53
N SER A 173 10.66 10.20 11.35
CA SER A 173 10.44 10.35 12.79
C SER A 173 11.58 11.14 13.46
N ARG A 174 12.81 10.99 12.97
CA ARG A 174 13.93 11.82 13.45
C ARG A 174 13.73 13.29 13.09
N TYR A 175 13.30 13.59 11.87
CA TYR A 175 13.06 14.96 11.39
C TYR A 175 11.89 15.62 12.12
N LEU A 176 10.82 14.87 12.38
CA LEU A 176 9.59 15.36 13.02
C LEU A 176 9.53 15.08 14.53
N LYS A 177 10.67 14.84 15.18
CA LYS A 177 10.72 14.55 16.63
C LYS A 177 10.00 15.63 17.44
N GLY A 178 9.07 15.21 18.29
CA GLY A 178 8.27 16.10 19.14
C GLY A 178 7.13 16.82 18.41
N LYS A 179 6.86 16.46 17.16
CA LYS A 179 5.73 16.95 16.37
C LYS A 179 4.58 15.95 16.37
N ARG A 180 3.35 16.47 16.36
CA ARG A 180 2.16 15.66 16.13
C ARG A 180 1.85 15.58 14.63
N VAL A 181 1.73 14.37 14.11
CA VAL A 181 1.76 14.11 12.68
C VAL A 181 0.53 13.38 12.20
N ALA A 182 -0.15 13.88 11.16
CA ALA A 182 -1.12 13.09 10.41
C ALA A 182 -0.39 12.20 9.40
N LEU A 183 -0.44 10.87 9.57
CA LEU A 183 0.20 9.91 8.67
C LEU A 183 -0.79 9.42 7.62
N VAL A 184 -0.62 9.88 6.38
CA VAL A 184 -1.49 9.57 5.24
C VAL A 184 -0.97 8.36 4.46
N SER A 185 -1.79 7.34 4.34
CA SER A 185 -1.52 6.16 3.50
C SER A 185 -2.81 5.45 3.10
N SER A 186 -2.71 4.46 2.19
CA SER A 186 -3.84 3.58 1.90
C SER A 186 -4.31 2.88 3.17
N ALA A 187 -5.63 2.75 3.35
CA ALA A 187 -6.21 2.16 4.55
C ALA A 187 -5.68 0.74 4.83
N THR A 188 -5.40 -0.05 3.77
CA THR A 188 -4.78 -1.37 3.89
C THR A 188 -3.33 -1.35 4.38
N HIS A 189 -2.55 -0.32 3.99
CA HIS A 189 -1.13 -0.17 4.35
C HIS A 189 -0.92 0.47 5.72
N LEU A 190 -1.88 1.28 6.15
CA LEU A 190 -1.75 2.14 7.33
C LEU A 190 -1.47 1.37 8.64
N PRO A 191 -2.03 0.16 8.92
CA PRO A 191 -1.69 -0.58 10.13
C PRO A 191 -0.18 -0.87 10.26
N ARG A 192 0.47 -1.28 9.15
CA ARG A 192 1.92 -1.52 9.14
C ARG A 192 2.72 -0.23 9.24
N ALA A 193 2.31 0.81 8.54
CA ALA A 193 2.98 2.11 8.60
C ALA A 193 2.91 2.71 10.01
N MET A 194 1.72 2.76 10.61
CA MET A 194 1.53 3.27 11.97
C MET A 194 2.41 2.54 13.00
N ALA A 195 2.43 1.21 12.95
CA ALA A 195 3.25 0.42 13.85
C ALA A 195 4.75 0.75 13.72
N LEU A 196 5.25 0.95 12.49
CA LEU A 196 6.65 1.33 12.24
C LEU A 196 6.97 2.75 12.74
N TYR A 197 6.10 3.74 12.48
CA TYR A 197 6.32 5.12 12.90
C TYR A 197 6.19 5.29 14.42
N GLN A 198 5.20 4.67 15.04
CA GLN A 198 5.03 4.65 16.51
C GLN A 198 6.19 3.91 17.19
N GLY A 199 6.70 2.83 16.58
CA GLY A 199 7.90 2.13 17.03
C GLY A 199 9.16 3.01 17.04
N GLN A 200 9.19 4.10 16.24
CA GLN A 200 10.24 5.14 16.28
C GLN A 200 9.92 6.29 17.24
N GLY A 201 8.83 6.22 18.00
CA GLY A 201 8.42 7.23 18.97
C GLY A 201 7.78 8.49 18.37
N LEU A 202 7.27 8.43 17.13
CA LEU A 202 6.53 9.53 16.53
C LEU A 202 5.09 9.58 17.07
N ASP A 203 4.61 10.77 17.45
CA ASP A 203 3.19 11.01 17.75
C ASP A 203 2.40 11.09 16.43
N ALA A 204 2.08 9.91 15.90
CA ALA A 204 1.40 9.77 14.62
C ALA A 204 -0.10 9.49 14.82
N VAL A 205 -0.94 10.27 14.13
CA VAL A 205 -2.39 10.08 14.01
C VAL A 205 -2.69 9.47 12.64
N PRO A 206 -3.41 8.34 12.55
CA PRO A 206 -3.70 7.70 11.27
C PRO A 206 -4.65 8.53 10.41
N ALA A 207 -4.32 8.72 9.14
CA ALA A 207 -5.17 9.36 8.14
C ALA A 207 -5.36 8.42 6.93
N PRO A 208 -6.26 7.42 7.05
CA PRO A 208 -6.50 6.42 6.01
C PRO A 208 -7.20 7.02 4.79
N THR A 209 -6.75 6.60 3.61
CA THR A 209 -7.37 6.88 2.31
C THR A 209 -7.33 5.66 1.41
N ASP A 210 -7.75 5.75 0.14
CA ASP A 210 -7.65 4.67 -0.84
C ASP A 210 -8.25 3.34 -0.33
N TYR A 211 -9.50 3.39 0.12
CA TYR A 211 -10.21 2.20 0.60
C TYR A 211 -10.59 1.26 -0.54
N THR A 212 -10.28 -0.01 -0.38
CA THR A 212 -10.57 -1.09 -1.33
C THR A 212 -11.94 -1.73 -1.07
N ALA A 213 -12.22 -2.08 0.20
CA ALA A 213 -13.39 -2.89 0.60
C ALA A 213 -14.65 -2.04 0.86
N LYS A 214 -14.97 -1.14 -0.08
CA LYS A 214 -16.16 -0.27 0.03
C LYS A 214 -17.46 -1.08 -0.05
N GLN A 215 -18.36 -0.85 0.88
CA GLN A 215 -19.68 -1.48 0.88
C GLN A 215 -20.63 -0.73 -0.06
N SER A 216 -21.28 -1.47 -0.94
CA SER A 216 -22.36 -0.94 -1.76
C SER A 216 -23.66 -0.91 -0.95
N GLN A 217 -24.43 0.16 -1.07
CA GLN A 217 -25.76 0.27 -0.48
C GLN A 217 -26.85 -0.49 -1.27
N VAL A 218 -26.50 -0.99 -2.46
CA VAL A 218 -27.41 -1.77 -3.31
C VAL A 218 -26.94 -3.20 -3.45
N ALA A 219 -27.90 -4.12 -3.62
CA ALA A 219 -27.61 -5.52 -3.87
C ALA A 219 -26.75 -5.69 -5.11
N GLN A 220 -25.73 -6.52 -5.03
CA GLN A 220 -24.84 -6.75 -6.14
C GLN A 220 -25.38 -7.89 -7.02
N PRO A 221 -25.37 -7.74 -8.34
CA PRO A 221 -25.81 -8.80 -9.25
C PRO A 221 -24.86 -10.01 -9.18
N LEU A 222 -25.38 -11.22 -9.44
CA LEU A 222 -24.61 -12.48 -9.32
C LEU A 222 -23.31 -12.49 -10.10
N TYR A 223 -23.25 -11.89 -11.28
CA TYR A 223 -22.03 -11.81 -12.09
C TYR A 223 -20.91 -10.98 -11.45
N SER A 224 -21.20 -10.16 -10.44
CA SER A 224 -20.19 -9.41 -9.69
C SER A 224 -19.34 -10.29 -8.78
N TYR A 225 -19.80 -11.51 -8.50
CA TYR A 225 -19.08 -12.50 -7.69
C TYR A 225 -18.13 -13.38 -8.51
N LEU A 226 -18.20 -13.31 -9.84
CA LEU A 226 -17.26 -14.02 -10.70
C LEU A 226 -15.83 -13.49 -10.49
N PRO A 227 -14.81 -14.36 -10.56
CA PRO A 227 -13.41 -13.98 -10.44
C PRO A 227 -13.01 -12.92 -11.48
N LYS A 228 -12.28 -11.89 -11.03
CA LYS A 228 -11.79 -10.78 -11.88
C LYS A 228 -10.37 -10.40 -11.45
N GLY A 229 -9.54 -9.98 -12.40
CA GLY A 229 -8.16 -9.58 -12.15
C GLY A 229 -8.03 -8.48 -11.09
N ARG A 230 -8.95 -7.50 -11.05
CA ARG A 230 -8.94 -6.45 -10.01
C ARG A 230 -9.05 -7.01 -8.58
N TYR A 231 -9.87 -8.04 -8.36
CA TYR A 231 -10.02 -8.63 -7.02
C TYR A 231 -8.80 -9.46 -6.64
N LEU A 232 -8.17 -10.12 -7.62
CA LEU A 232 -6.91 -10.79 -7.41
C LEU A 232 -5.82 -9.79 -6.97
N MET A 233 -5.72 -8.64 -7.64
CA MET A 233 -4.81 -7.56 -7.26
C MET A 233 -5.11 -7.03 -5.83
N TYR A 234 -6.37 -6.89 -5.45
CA TYR A 234 -6.75 -6.47 -4.09
C TYR A 234 -6.38 -7.53 -3.05
N SER A 235 -6.56 -8.81 -3.35
CA SER A 235 -6.13 -9.91 -2.48
C SER A 235 -4.60 -9.91 -2.31
N GLU A 236 -3.85 -9.72 -3.39
CA GLU A 236 -2.39 -9.62 -3.35
C GLU A 236 -1.91 -8.44 -2.49
N ALA A 237 -2.51 -7.28 -2.66
CA ALA A 237 -2.20 -6.10 -1.85
C ALA A 237 -2.46 -6.35 -0.36
N ALA A 238 -3.62 -6.92 -0.02
CA ALA A 238 -3.97 -7.23 1.37
C ALA A 238 -3.03 -8.29 1.98
N ILE A 239 -2.75 -9.38 1.26
CA ILE A 239 -1.82 -10.43 1.71
C ILE A 239 -0.41 -9.87 1.90
N HIS A 240 0.05 -9.01 0.99
CA HIS A 240 1.34 -8.33 1.12
C HIS A 240 1.43 -7.56 2.45
N GLU A 241 0.38 -6.82 2.81
CA GLU A 241 0.36 -6.06 4.06
C GLU A 241 0.26 -6.96 5.30
N TRP A 242 -0.54 -8.03 5.27
CA TRP A 242 -0.60 -9.01 6.36
C TRP A 242 0.77 -9.65 6.62
N ILE A 243 1.46 -10.08 5.55
CA ILE A 243 2.83 -10.62 5.64
C ILE A 243 3.79 -9.54 6.15
N GLY A 244 3.63 -8.30 5.70
CA GLY A 244 4.45 -7.16 6.11
C GLY A 244 4.32 -6.84 7.61
N VAL A 245 3.10 -6.84 8.16
CA VAL A 245 2.84 -6.66 9.61
C VAL A 245 3.48 -7.80 10.40
N TRP A 246 3.24 -9.04 9.99
CA TRP A 246 3.83 -10.22 10.66
C TRP A 246 5.36 -10.18 10.65
N TRP A 247 5.96 -9.81 9.50
CA TRP A 247 7.41 -9.67 9.37
C TRP A 247 8.00 -8.57 10.25
N ALA A 248 7.32 -7.42 10.36
CA ALA A 248 7.74 -6.31 11.20
C ALA A 248 7.74 -6.71 12.69
N ARG A 249 6.73 -7.47 13.13
CA ARG A 249 6.67 -8.04 14.49
C ARG A 249 7.82 -9.00 14.76
N LEU A 250 8.09 -9.94 13.86
CA LEU A 250 9.22 -10.90 14.01
C LEU A 250 10.59 -10.21 14.12
N ARG A 251 10.71 -9.01 13.55
CA ARG A 251 11.94 -8.23 13.61
C ARG A 251 12.03 -7.29 14.82
N GLY A 252 11.02 -7.26 15.67
CA GLY A 252 10.97 -6.31 16.79
C GLY A 252 10.94 -4.84 16.34
N GLN A 253 10.43 -4.57 15.12
CA GLN A 253 10.32 -3.23 14.56
C GLN A 253 9.02 -2.53 14.97
N VAL A 254 8.13 -3.25 15.63
CA VAL A 254 6.85 -2.77 16.16
C VAL A 254 6.72 -3.25 17.60
N ASN A 255 6.23 -2.38 18.46
CA ASN A 255 5.86 -2.75 19.83
C ASN A 255 4.50 -3.47 19.78
N ASP A 256 4.33 -4.52 20.57
CA ASP A 256 3.06 -5.24 20.75
C ASP A 256 2.00 -4.35 21.38
#